data_f145baae82956e1233facde9a559d417
#
_entry.id   f145baae82956e1233facde9a559d417
#
_cell.length_a   1.000
_cell.length_b   1.000
_cell.length_c   1.000
_cell.angle_alpha   90.00
_cell.angle_beta   90.00
_cell.angle_gamma   90.00
#
_symmetry.space_group_name_H-M   'P 1'
#
loop_
_entity.id
_entity.type
_entity.pdbx_description
1 polymer ?
#
loop_
_entity_poly.entity_id
_entity_poly.type
_entity_poly.pdbx_seq_one_letter_code
_entity_poly.pdbx_strand_id
1 'polypeptide(L)'
;MNKIDLDLRDRFVKDFNLPIQVLIPPYFEYFIDLYQEDYGSRTKWEQLQKEISERFSGNPGKYLDHFYNTRNKIITDIESSQEYKDFCEDKEFFQRFSIPGEVKCDLYTGAQTGKRFMSIDLKKANFQAFRYYNPNLVQNAKTYQEFIGLYDDSSLLAESKYTRQVIFGKLNAKRQITIEKWMTYSISEYIKDIVPENFKIFSRQTDELIYELPEDYICTGELEKKIEDRIKETLDLTVKTEVFKTGWIQRFTKEGISITGVTKDYEYPASKRSTLHKVSGVHFAQIYKMWKGLEINPVYDLVILHDKQLAHFDYQLFIFSPNDENS
;
A
#
# COMPACT_ATOMS: atom_id res chain seq x y z
N MET A 1 -22.62 -12.11 16.79
CA MET A 1 -21.23 -11.70 16.90
C MET A 1 -21.17 -10.45 17.78
N ASN A 2 -20.26 -10.39 18.72
CA ASN A 2 -20.15 -9.21 19.58
C ASN A 2 -19.39 -8.08 18.85
N LYS A 3 -19.45 -6.85 19.39
CA LYS A 3 -18.82 -5.67 18.80
C LYS A 3 -17.30 -5.81 18.74
N ILE A 4 -16.68 -6.41 19.77
CA ILE A 4 -15.23 -6.58 19.88
C ILE A 4 -14.67 -7.45 18.75
N ASP A 5 -15.40 -8.52 18.38
CA ASP A 5 -14.98 -9.39 17.27
C ASP A 5 -15.03 -8.66 15.92
N LEU A 6 -16.04 -7.80 15.71
CA LEU A 6 -16.12 -6.97 14.51
C LEU A 6 -15.00 -5.94 14.47
N ASP A 7 -14.73 -5.27 15.58
CA ASP A 7 -13.65 -4.27 15.68
C ASP A 7 -12.29 -4.93 15.44
N LEU A 8 -12.05 -6.16 15.92
CA LEU A 8 -10.84 -6.92 15.66
C LEU A 8 -10.67 -7.25 14.19
N ARG A 9 -11.72 -7.75 13.53
CA ARG A 9 -11.70 -8.08 12.08
C ARG A 9 -11.50 -6.83 11.22
N ASP A 10 -12.21 -5.76 11.50
CA ASP A 10 -12.04 -4.46 10.83
C ASP A 10 -10.62 -3.95 10.96
N ARG A 11 -10.07 -4.05 12.17
CA ARG A 11 -8.70 -3.67 12.44
C ARG A 11 -7.71 -4.50 11.64
N PHE A 12 -7.86 -5.83 11.66
CA PHE A 12 -7.01 -6.75 10.91
C PHE A 12 -7.01 -6.46 9.41
N VAL A 13 -8.19 -6.26 8.82
CA VAL A 13 -8.34 -5.94 7.41
C VAL A 13 -7.62 -4.63 7.06
N LYS A 14 -7.73 -3.61 7.91
CA LYS A 14 -7.05 -2.32 7.71
C LYS A 14 -5.53 -2.43 7.87
N ASP A 15 -5.05 -3.17 8.87
CA ASP A 15 -3.62 -3.32 9.16
C ASP A 15 -2.87 -3.92 7.98
N PHE A 16 -3.46 -4.91 7.33
CA PHE A 16 -2.88 -5.64 6.20
C PHE A 16 -3.40 -5.21 4.84
N ASN A 17 -4.23 -4.15 4.80
CA ASN A 17 -4.84 -3.62 3.57
C ASN A 17 -5.49 -4.73 2.72
N LEU A 18 -6.29 -5.58 3.36
CA LEU A 18 -6.97 -6.69 2.70
C LEU A 18 -8.24 -6.21 1.99
N PRO A 19 -8.58 -6.74 0.82
CA PRO A 19 -9.77 -6.34 0.08
C PRO A 19 -11.05 -7.03 0.59
N ILE A 20 -11.25 -7.08 1.91
CA ILE A 20 -12.39 -7.73 2.55
C ILE A 20 -13.39 -6.68 3.02
N GLN A 21 -14.61 -6.71 2.47
CA GLN A 21 -15.67 -5.76 2.79
C GLN A 21 -16.67 -6.31 3.82
N VAL A 22 -16.90 -7.63 3.82
CA VAL A 22 -17.89 -8.27 4.68
C VAL A 22 -17.19 -9.02 5.81
N LEU A 23 -17.31 -8.49 7.04
CA LEU A 23 -16.55 -8.97 8.21
C LEU A 23 -17.31 -9.97 9.07
N ILE A 24 -18.56 -10.26 8.75
CA ILE A 24 -19.40 -11.21 9.50
C ILE A 24 -19.20 -12.65 9.00
N PRO A 25 -19.32 -13.66 9.89
CA PRO A 25 -19.34 -15.06 9.48
C PRO A 25 -20.56 -15.38 8.60
N PRO A 26 -20.44 -16.32 7.65
CA PRO A 26 -19.24 -17.08 7.28
C PRO A 26 -18.37 -16.35 6.23
N TYR A 27 -18.73 -15.14 5.83
CA TYR A 27 -18.10 -14.40 4.73
C TYR A 27 -16.65 -14.01 5.03
N PHE A 28 -16.36 -13.56 6.25
CA PHE A 28 -15.00 -13.18 6.64
C PHE A 28 -14.04 -14.36 6.49
N GLU A 29 -14.40 -15.53 6.99
CA GLU A 29 -13.61 -16.76 6.88
C GLU A 29 -13.40 -17.15 5.42
N TYR A 30 -14.44 -17.06 4.61
CA TYR A 30 -14.37 -17.33 3.19
C TYR A 30 -13.38 -16.40 2.48
N PHE A 31 -13.43 -15.09 2.72
CA PHE A 31 -12.51 -14.14 2.09
C PHE A 31 -11.07 -14.25 2.60
N ILE A 32 -10.89 -14.62 3.87
CA ILE A 32 -9.57 -14.94 4.43
C ILE A 32 -8.93 -16.09 3.63
N ASP A 33 -9.69 -17.12 3.30
CA ASP A 33 -9.19 -18.25 2.51
C ASP A 33 -8.99 -17.87 1.03
N LEU A 34 -9.92 -17.15 0.44
CA LEU A 34 -9.86 -16.71 -0.96
C LEU A 34 -8.60 -15.88 -1.25
N TYR A 35 -8.19 -15.03 -0.33
CA TYR A 35 -7.06 -14.12 -0.53
C TYR A 35 -5.74 -14.64 0.06
N GLN A 36 -5.68 -15.91 0.48
CA GLN A 36 -4.47 -16.46 1.09
C GLN A 36 -3.27 -16.44 0.15
N GLU A 37 -3.45 -16.81 -1.11
CA GLU A 37 -2.34 -16.92 -2.08
C GLU A 37 -1.63 -15.58 -2.30
N ASP A 38 -2.37 -14.50 -2.56
CA ASP A 38 -1.78 -13.21 -2.94
C ASP A 38 -1.51 -12.28 -1.75
N TYR A 39 -2.26 -12.43 -0.67
CA TYR A 39 -2.21 -11.52 0.50
C TYR A 39 -1.71 -12.17 1.79
N GLY A 40 -1.59 -13.49 1.83
CA GLY A 40 -1.21 -14.22 3.04
C GLY A 40 -2.24 -14.06 4.18
N SER A 41 -3.51 -13.86 3.84
CA SER A 41 -4.56 -13.43 4.76
C SER A 41 -4.84 -14.44 5.87
N ARG A 42 -4.92 -15.74 5.55
CA ARG A 42 -5.14 -16.81 6.54
C ARG A 42 -3.96 -16.90 7.51
N THR A 43 -2.74 -16.94 6.97
CA THR A 43 -1.52 -17.01 7.77
C THR A 43 -1.42 -15.84 8.75
N LYS A 44 -1.68 -14.62 8.29
CA LYS A 44 -1.65 -13.42 9.14
C LYS A 44 -2.77 -13.43 10.21
N TRP A 45 -3.96 -13.93 9.84
CA TRP A 45 -5.07 -14.06 10.79
C TRP A 45 -4.76 -15.05 11.89
N GLU A 46 -4.18 -16.21 11.56
CA GLU A 46 -3.73 -17.22 12.53
C GLU A 46 -2.61 -16.69 13.44
N GLN A 47 -1.67 -15.92 12.89
CA GLN A 47 -0.65 -15.24 13.69
C GLN A 47 -1.27 -14.27 14.71
N LEU A 48 -2.27 -13.48 14.29
CA LEU A 48 -3.00 -12.60 15.19
C LEU A 48 -3.73 -13.36 16.29
N GLN A 49 -4.44 -14.44 15.95
CA GLN A 49 -5.13 -15.28 16.93
C GLN A 49 -4.14 -15.89 17.93
N LYS A 50 -2.98 -16.35 17.45
CA LYS A 50 -1.90 -16.88 18.27
C LYS A 50 -1.37 -15.80 19.23
N GLU A 51 -1.07 -14.60 18.74
CA GLU A 51 -0.60 -13.49 19.59
C GLU A 51 -1.64 -13.14 20.66
N ILE A 52 -2.92 -13.05 20.31
CA ILE A 52 -4.01 -12.81 21.28
C ILE A 52 -4.06 -13.91 22.33
N SER A 53 -3.91 -15.17 21.94
CA SER A 53 -3.90 -16.30 22.87
C SER A 53 -2.73 -16.24 23.84
N GLU A 54 -1.52 -16.02 23.34
CA GLU A 54 -0.27 -16.10 24.10
C GLU A 54 -0.05 -14.87 24.99
N ARG A 55 -0.27 -13.65 24.47
CA ARG A 55 0.02 -12.41 25.18
C ARG A 55 -1.15 -11.82 25.95
N PHE A 56 -2.39 -12.10 25.51
CA PHE A 56 -3.60 -11.47 26.04
C PHE A 56 -4.61 -12.49 26.62
N SER A 57 -4.16 -13.72 26.88
CA SER A 57 -4.98 -14.82 27.45
C SER A 57 -6.26 -15.08 26.64
N GLY A 58 -6.18 -14.98 25.32
CA GLY A 58 -7.31 -15.19 24.42
C GLY A 58 -8.35 -14.06 24.41
N ASN A 59 -8.05 -12.88 24.95
CA ASN A 59 -8.98 -11.76 25.05
C ASN A 59 -8.73 -10.68 23.97
N PRO A 60 -9.57 -10.60 22.91
CA PRO A 60 -9.43 -9.61 21.84
C PRO A 60 -9.55 -8.16 22.34
N GLY A 61 -10.37 -7.91 23.38
CA GLY A 61 -10.52 -6.56 23.93
C GLY A 61 -9.22 -6.06 24.56
N LYS A 62 -8.53 -6.90 25.33
CA LYS A 62 -7.22 -6.56 25.89
C LYS A 62 -6.18 -6.28 24.81
N TYR A 63 -6.20 -7.06 23.72
CA TYR A 63 -5.33 -6.82 22.57
C TYR A 63 -5.61 -5.45 21.93
N LEU A 64 -6.87 -5.13 21.65
CA LEU A 64 -7.25 -3.84 21.07
C LEU A 64 -6.89 -2.66 21.97
N ASP A 65 -7.13 -2.78 23.28
CA ASP A 65 -6.76 -1.74 24.27
C ASP A 65 -5.24 -1.52 24.29
N HIS A 66 -4.47 -2.62 24.36
CA HIS A 66 -3.01 -2.55 24.32
C HIS A 66 -2.52 -1.88 23.04
N PHE A 67 -3.04 -2.28 21.91
CA PHE A 67 -2.72 -1.74 20.61
C PHE A 67 -2.99 -0.22 20.55
N TYR A 68 -4.18 0.22 20.95
CA TYR A 68 -4.52 1.64 20.95
C TYR A 68 -3.67 2.45 21.92
N ASN A 69 -3.36 1.91 23.09
CA ASN A 69 -2.50 2.55 24.08
C ASN A 69 -1.07 2.69 23.56
N THR A 70 -0.49 1.65 22.96
CA THR A 70 0.85 1.71 22.35
C THR A 70 0.92 2.77 21.26
N ARG A 71 -0.04 2.76 20.32
CA ARG A 71 -0.13 3.77 19.26
C ARG A 71 -0.23 5.20 19.81
N ASN A 72 -1.10 5.43 20.79
CA ASN A 72 -1.30 6.75 21.39
C ASN A 72 -0.04 7.19 22.15
N LYS A 73 0.63 6.27 22.87
CA LYS A 73 1.91 6.53 23.52
C LYS A 73 2.96 7.01 22.53
N ILE A 74 3.12 6.33 21.40
CA ILE A 74 4.06 6.73 20.35
C ILE A 74 3.78 8.17 19.90
N ILE A 75 2.52 8.49 19.59
CA ILE A 75 2.12 9.83 19.14
C ILE A 75 2.46 10.87 20.22
N THR A 76 2.10 10.62 21.48
CA THR A 76 2.34 11.55 22.58
C THR A 76 3.83 11.75 22.83
N ASP A 77 4.63 10.68 22.77
CA ASP A 77 6.09 10.76 22.97
C ASP A 77 6.75 11.64 21.87
N ILE A 78 6.31 11.49 20.60
CA ILE A 78 6.79 12.36 19.52
C ILE A 78 6.33 13.79 19.73
N GLU A 79 5.03 14.03 19.97
CA GLU A 79 4.45 15.38 20.10
C GLU A 79 5.04 16.17 21.27
N SER A 80 5.44 15.50 22.35
CA SER A 80 6.04 16.12 23.52
C SER A 80 7.52 16.45 23.37
N SER A 81 8.19 15.88 22.36
CA SER A 81 9.63 16.07 22.14
C SER A 81 9.97 17.49 21.69
N GLN A 82 11.18 17.95 22.02
CA GLN A 82 11.66 19.25 21.54
C GLN A 82 11.85 19.22 20.02
N GLU A 83 12.34 18.12 19.49
CA GLU A 83 12.57 17.92 18.06
C GLU A 83 11.27 18.07 17.23
N TYR A 84 10.13 17.64 17.78
CA TYR A 84 8.85 17.81 17.11
C TYR A 84 8.34 19.25 17.17
N LYS A 85 8.57 19.96 18.27
CA LYS A 85 8.29 21.40 18.37
C LYS A 85 9.12 22.17 17.35
N ASP A 86 10.43 21.89 17.29
CA ASP A 86 11.34 22.51 16.33
C ASP A 86 10.90 22.20 14.88
N PHE A 87 10.47 20.96 14.61
CA PHE A 87 9.89 20.55 13.32
C PHE A 87 8.65 21.37 12.97
N CYS A 88 7.75 21.61 13.91
CA CYS A 88 6.53 22.36 13.67
C CYS A 88 6.77 23.88 13.51
N GLU A 89 7.78 24.43 14.18
CA GLU A 89 8.06 25.86 14.25
C GLU A 89 9.12 26.32 13.25
N ASP A 90 9.78 25.39 12.52
CA ASP A 90 10.82 25.71 11.53
C ASP A 90 10.28 26.67 10.45
N LYS A 91 10.73 27.93 10.51
CA LYS A 91 10.27 29.00 9.60
C LYS A 91 10.81 28.86 8.17
N GLU A 92 11.96 28.22 8.02
CA GLU A 92 12.61 28.03 6.72
C GLU A 92 12.22 26.72 6.05
N PHE A 93 11.37 25.93 6.71
CA PHE A 93 10.99 24.58 6.28
C PHE A 93 10.54 24.52 4.81
N PHE A 94 9.57 25.33 4.42
CA PHE A 94 8.99 25.29 3.06
C PHE A 94 9.94 25.85 1.99
N GLN A 95 10.90 26.68 2.38
CA GLN A 95 11.96 27.13 1.48
C GLN A 95 12.98 26.00 1.26
N ARG A 96 13.42 25.36 2.33
CA ARG A 96 14.40 24.24 2.30
C ARG A 96 13.88 23.01 1.54
N PHE A 97 12.61 22.68 1.68
CA PHE A 97 11.96 21.54 1.02
C PHE A 97 11.12 21.97 -0.20
N SER A 98 11.50 23.05 -0.86
CA SER A 98 10.86 23.51 -2.11
C SER A 98 11.30 22.64 -3.28
N ILE A 99 10.35 22.26 -4.13
CA ILE A 99 10.59 21.54 -5.39
C ILE A 99 10.13 22.36 -6.58
N PRO A 100 10.76 22.23 -7.77
CA PRO A 100 10.41 23.06 -8.94
C PRO A 100 9.04 22.72 -9.55
N GLY A 101 8.38 21.67 -9.09
CA GLY A 101 7.06 21.24 -9.54
C GLY A 101 6.87 19.75 -9.44
N GLU A 102 5.62 19.29 -9.63
CA GLU A 102 5.24 17.89 -9.68
C GLU A 102 4.93 17.49 -11.12
N VAL A 103 5.23 16.23 -11.47
CA VAL A 103 4.75 15.61 -12.72
C VAL A 103 3.61 14.68 -12.32
N LYS A 104 2.38 15.04 -12.70
CA LYS A 104 1.17 14.27 -12.34
C LYS A 104 0.56 13.64 -13.56
N CYS A 105 0.72 12.34 -13.69
CA CYS A 105 -0.01 11.52 -14.65
C CYS A 105 -0.66 10.35 -13.92
N ASP A 106 -1.86 9.97 -14.35
CA ASP A 106 -2.55 8.82 -13.78
C ASP A 106 -2.14 7.55 -14.52
N LEU A 107 -1.43 6.67 -13.80
CA LEU A 107 -1.02 5.36 -14.30
C LEU A 107 -2.21 4.44 -14.54
N TYR A 108 -3.30 4.65 -13.81
CA TYR A 108 -4.43 3.74 -13.74
C TYR A 108 -5.55 4.14 -14.70
N THR A 109 -5.19 4.36 -15.97
CA THR A 109 -6.13 4.68 -17.04
C THR A 109 -5.99 3.70 -18.21
N GLY A 110 -7.04 3.54 -19.01
CA GLY A 110 -7.01 2.69 -20.20
C GLY A 110 -5.93 3.09 -21.22
N ALA A 111 -5.58 4.38 -21.27
CA ALA A 111 -4.53 4.89 -22.17
C ALA A 111 -3.11 4.36 -21.85
N GLN A 112 -2.93 3.77 -20.67
CA GLN A 112 -1.64 3.18 -20.26
C GLN A 112 -1.58 1.66 -20.51
N THR A 113 -2.65 1.05 -21.01
CA THR A 113 -2.71 -0.40 -21.28
C THR A 113 -1.58 -0.83 -22.22
N GLY A 114 -0.91 -1.92 -21.85
CA GLY A 114 0.17 -2.49 -22.61
C GLY A 114 1.52 -1.79 -22.48
N LYS A 115 1.55 -0.61 -21.87
CA LYS A 115 2.81 0.11 -21.63
C LYS A 115 3.58 -0.46 -20.45
N ARG A 116 4.89 -0.23 -20.47
CA ARG A 116 5.82 -0.71 -19.46
C ARG A 116 6.33 0.48 -18.63
N PHE A 117 6.44 0.24 -17.34
CA PHE A 117 6.85 1.26 -16.39
C PHE A 117 7.88 0.72 -15.41
N MET A 118 8.77 1.61 -14.95
CA MET A 118 9.60 1.41 -13.78
C MET A 118 9.10 2.36 -12.69
N SER A 119 8.73 1.80 -11.55
CA SER A 119 8.33 2.56 -10.36
C SER A 119 9.43 2.47 -9.31
N ILE A 120 9.74 3.59 -8.68
CA ILE A 120 10.64 3.72 -7.53
C ILE A 120 9.81 4.29 -6.39
N ASP A 121 9.41 3.43 -5.45
CA ASP A 121 8.52 3.73 -4.33
C ASP A 121 9.29 3.83 -3.01
N LEU A 122 9.08 4.90 -2.25
CA LEU A 122 9.68 5.09 -0.92
C LEU A 122 9.06 4.13 0.09
N LYS A 123 9.81 3.13 0.54
CA LYS A 123 9.34 2.20 1.58
C LYS A 123 9.00 2.95 2.87
N LYS A 124 7.73 2.89 3.30
CA LYS A 124 7.31 3.54 4.55
C LYS A 124 7.64 5.04 4.57
N ALA A 125 7.31 5.75 3.50
CA ALA A 125 7.66 7.13 3.22
C ALA A 125 7.45 8.08 4.41
N ASN A 126 6.30 7.97 5.09
CA ASN A 126 5.97 8.78 6.26
C ASN A 126 7.00 8.64 7.42
N PHE A 127 7.46 7.42 7.72
CA PHE A 127 8.52 7.20 8.70
C PHE A 127 9.86 7.78 8.20
N GLN A 128 10.21 7.52 6.94
CA GLN A 128 11.44 8.04 6.35
C GLN A 128 11.47 9.57 6.32
N ALA A 129 10.33 10.23 6.10
CA ALA A 129 10.23 11.69 6.11
C ALA A 129 10.60 12.28 7.46
N PHE A 130 10.09 11.71 8.56
CA PHE A 130 10.47 12.15 9.90
C PHE A 130 11.95 11.88 10.20
N ARG A 131 12.43 10.68 9.87
CA ARG A 131 13.84 10.31 10.04
C ARG A 131 14.77 11.18 9.20
N TYR A 132 14.39 11.53 7.99
CA TYR A 132 15.15 12.38 7.07
C TYR A 132 15.27 13.81 7.60
N TYR A 133 14.20 14.36 8.16
CA TYR A 133 14.22 15.68 8.76
C TYR A 133 15.11 15.73 10.00
N ASN A 134 14.87 14.84 10.96
CA ASN A 134 15.69 14.68 12.17
C ASN A 134 15.53 13.25 12.71
N PRO A 135 16.59 12.43 12.73
CA PRO A 135 16.53 11.05 13.24
C PRO A 135 16.02 10.93 14.69
N ASN A 136 16.23 11.95 15.53
CA ASN A 136 15.75 11.93 16.89
C ASN A 136 14.22 11.91 17.01
N LEU A 137 13.48 12.42 16.00
CA LEU A 137 12.01 12.31 15.93
C LEU A 137 11.50 10.88 15.98
N VAL A 138 12.33 9.94 15.53
CA VAL A 138 12.06 8.51 15.55
C VAL A 138 13.07 7.75 16.40
N GLN A 139 13.60 8.42 17.46
CA GLN A 139 14.54 7.86 18.44
C GLN A 139 15.78 7.20 17.80
N ASN A 140 16.28 7.77 16.70
CA ASN A 140 17.40 7.27 15.91
C ASN A 140 17.21 5.87 15.31
N ALA A 141 16.00 5.33 15.30
CA ALA A 141 15.71 4.05 14.66
C ALA A 141 15.99 4.14 13.15
N LYS A 142 16.66 3.12 12.60
CA LYS A 142 16.99 3.06 11.18
C LYS A 142 15.83 2.57 10.34
N THR A 143 14.95 1.76 10.93
CA THR A 143 13.77 1.19 10.27
C THR A 143 12.52 1.41 11.11
N TYR A 144 11.35 1.35 10.46
CA TYR A 144 10.07 1.44 11.18
C TYR A 144 9.88 0.27 12.15
N GLN A 145 10.39 -0.90 11.82
CA GLN A 145 10.35 -2.07 12.70
C GLN A 145 11.17 -1.83 13.97
N GLU A 146 12.40 -1.31 13.85
CA GLU A 146 13.20 -0.92 15.01
C GLU A 146 12.47 0.14 15.87
N PHE A 147 11.87 1.14 15.21
CA PHE A 147 11.12 2.18 15.92
C PHE A 147 9.94 1.62 16.70
N ILE A 148 9.12 0.76 16.10
CA ILE A 148 8.02 0.09 16.81
C ILE A 148 8.55 -0.82 17.92
N GLY A 149 9.65 -1.52 17.67
CA GLY A 149 10.30 -2.39 18.68
C GLY A 149 10.74 -1.70 19.96
N LEU A 150 10.87 -0.36 19.97
CA LEU A 150 11.11 0.42 21.20
C LEU A 150 9.86 0.50 22.10
N TYR A 151 8.69 0.20 21.57
CA TYR A 151 7.41 0.30 22.26
C TYR A 151 6.70 -1.04 22.43
N ASP A 152 6.85 -1.93 21.46
CA ASP A 152 6.20 -3.24 21.42
C ASP A 152 6.99 -4.22 20.55
N ASP A 153 7.07 -5.47 20.99
CA ASP A 153 7.76 -6.55 20.28
C ASP A 153 6.86 -7.30 19.27
N SER A 154 5.60 -6.86 19.09
CA SER A 154 4.68 -7.44 18.12
C SER A 154 5.14 -7.21 16.67
N SER A 155 5.40 -8.30 15.96
CA SER A 155 5.71 -8.23 14.53
C SER A 155 4.51 -7.71 13.71
N LEU A 156 3.29 -8.04 14.12
CA LEU A 156 2.06 -7.60 13.46
C LEU A 156 1.89 -6.08 13.56
N LEU A 157 2.22 -5.50 14.74
CA LEU A 157 2.20 -4.05 14.92
C LEU A 157 3.25 -3.36 14.04
N ALA A 158 4.45 -3.92 13.95
CA ALA A 158 5.54 -3.41 13.11
C ALA A 158 5.24 -3.53 11.60
N GLU A 159 4.38 -4.46 11.19
CA GLU A 159 3.95 -4.62 9.80
C GLU A 159 2.69 -3.82 9.46
N SER A 160 1.92 -3.36 10.45
CA SER A 160 0.66 -2.66 10.24
C SER A 160 0.85 -1.36 9.44
N LYS A 161 0.35 -1.37 8.19
CA LYS A 161 0.29 -0.18 7.35
C LYS A 161 -0.62 0.89 7.95
N TYR A 162 -1.78 0.48 8.45
CA TYR A 162 -2.75 1.40 9.01
C TYR A 162 -2.23 2.08 10.28
N THR A 163 -1.59 1.34 11.19
CA THR A 163 -0.99 1.94 12.39
C THR A 163 0.04 2.99 12.04
N ARG A 164 0.93 2.68 11.12
CA ARG A 164 1.93 3.63 10.63
C ARG A 164 1.27 4.89 10.06
N GLN A 165 0.24 4.73 9.24
CA GLN A 165 -0.50 5.85 8.65
C GLN A 165 -1.20 6.70 9.72
N VAL A 166 -1.76 6.07 10.77
CA VAL A 166 -2.41 6.81 11.86
C VAL A 166 -1.40 7.55 12.73
N ILE A 167 -0.27 6.93 13.07
CA ILE A 167 0.79 7.57 13.87
C ILE A 167 1.26 8.83 13.14
N PHE A 168 1.82 8.69 11.96
CA PHE A 168 2.44 9.80 11.24
C PHE A 168 1.41 10.77 10.63
N GLY A 169 0.22 10.30 10.26
CA GLY A 169 -0.85 11.15 9.74
C GLY A 169 -1.43 12.13 10.75
N LYS A 170 -1.26 11.88 12.06
CA LYS A 170 -1.59 12.83 13.13
C LYS A 170 -0.50 13.87 13.37
N LEU A 171 0.71 13.62 12.91
CA LEU A 171 1.90 14.42 13.14
C LEU A 171 2.15 15.34 11.95
N ASN A 172 1.66 16.57 11.98
CA ASN A 172 1.87 17.61 10.97
C ASN A 172 1.95 17.11 9.51
N ALA A 173 0.86 16.51 9.03
CA ALA A 173 0.78 15.85 7.72
C ALA A 173 1.25 16.74 6.55
N LYS A 174 1.03 18.06 6.63
CA LYS A 174 1.45 19.01 5.57
C LYS A 174 2.97 19.02 5.42
N ARG A 175 3.73 19.10 6.52
CA ARG A 175 5.19 19.10 6.50
C ARG A 175 5.72 17.72 6.09
N GLN A 176 5.14 16.66 6.61
CA GLN A 176 5.49 15.29 6.23
C GLN A 176 5.39 15.08 4.71
N ILE A 177 4.24 15.38 4.11
CA ILE A 177 4.02 15.27 2.66
C ILE A 177 5.00 16.14 1.86
N THR A 178 5.35 17.32 2.38
CA THR A 178 6.35 18.18 1.73
C THR A 178 7.73 17.52 1.68
N ILE A 179 8.15 16.85 2.77
CA ILE A 179 9.42 16.10 2.79
C ILE A 179 9.36 14.89 1.85
N GLU A 180 8.25 14.14 1.85
CA GLU A 180 8.08 13.00 0.93
C GLU A 180 8.26 13.43 -0.52
N LYS A 181 7.63 14.53 -0.94
CA LYS A 181 7.81 15.11 -2.27
C LYS A 181 9.24 15.53 -2.55
N TRP A 182 9.90 16.13 -1.56
CA TRP A 182 11.29 16.50 -1.65
C TRP A 182 12.21 15.28 -1.81
N MET A 183 11.99 14.22 -1.04
CA MET A 183 12.75 12.98 -1.16
C MET A 183 12.59 12.37 -2.56
N THR A 184 11.35 12.30 -3.07
CA THR A 184 11.07 11.75 -4.41
C THR A 184 11.70 12.62 -5.51
N TYR A 185 11.67 13.94 -5.36
CA TYR A 185 12.39 14.85 -6.26
C TYR A 185 13.90 14.62 -6.19
N SER A 186 14.47 14.56 -5.00
CA SER A 186 15.90 14.32 -4.81
C SER A 186 16.33 12.99 -5.42
N ILE A 187 15.55 11.92 -5.23
CA ILE A 187 15.78 10.64 -5.91
C ILE A 187 15.93 10.85 -7.41
N SER A 188 14.99 11.56 -8.06
CA SER A 188 15.05 11.78 -9.51
C SER A 188 16.31 12.52 -9.96
N GLU A 189 16.85 13.42 -9.14
CA GLU A 189 18.10 14.15 -9.45
C GLU A 189 19.35 13.28 -9.25
N TYR A 190 19.38 12.49 -8.19
CA TYR A 190 20.55 11.66 -7.84
C TYR A 190 20.71 10.40 -8.69
N ILE A 191 19.69 9.97 -9.42
CA ILE A 191 19.78 8.80 -10.31
C ILE A 191 19.82 9.16 -11.78
N LYS A 192 19.75 10.43 -12.13
CA LYS A 192 19.60 10.87 -13.52
C LYS A 192 20.80 10.53 -14.41
N ASP A 193 21.99 10.36 -13.83
CA ASP A 193 23.20 9.93 -14.52
C ASP A 193 23.28 8.41 -14.78
N ILE A 194 22.42 7.62 -14.13
CA ILE A 194 22.39 6.16 -14.27
C ILE A 194 21.13 5.65 -14.95
N VAL A 195 20.06 6.46 -14.98
CA VAL A 195 18.84 6.12 -15.72
C VAL A 195 19.06 6.44 -17.20
N PRO A 196 18.73 5.52 -18.13
CA PRO A 196 18.88 5.75 -19.57
C PRO A 196 18.09 7.00 -20.05
N GLU A 197 18.67 7.76 -20.97
CA GLU A 197 18.07 9.02 -21.47
C GLU A 197 16.72 8.82 -22.19
N ASN A 198 16.48 7.63 -22.71
CA ASN A 198 15.20 7.26 -23.37
C ASN A 198 14.09 6.88 -22.39
N PHE A 199 14.36 6.81 -21.06
CA PHE A 199 13.33 6.67 -20.04
C PHE A 199 12.70 8.04 -19.78
N LYS A 200 11.36 8.09 -19.82
CA LYS A 200 10.62 9.34 -19.62
C LYS A 200 9.98 9.37 -18.25
N ILE A 201 10.19 10.42 -17.47
CA ILE A 201 9.45 10.61 -16.23
C ILE A 201 7.97 10.70 -16.60
N PHE A 202 7.21 9.67 -16.22
CA PHE A 202 5.77 9.60 -16.40
C PHE A 202 5.03 10.30 -15.25
N SER A 203 5.47 10.05 -14.01
CA SER A 203 4.89 10.63 -12.82
C SER A 203 5.94 10.80 -11.74
N ARG A 204 5.88 11.91 -11.00
CA ARG A 204 6.66 12.16 -9.79
C ARG A 204 5.73 12.80 -8.78
N GLN A 205 5.24 11.98 -7.88
CA GLN A 205 4.27 12.34 -6.86
C GLN A 205 4.90 12.26 -5.45
N THR A 206 4.07 12.15 -4.43
CA THR A 206 4.48 12.27 -3.02
C THR A 206 5.59 11.29 -2.64
N ASP A 207 5.40 10.00 -2.91
CA ASP A 207 6.27 8.91 -2.45
C ASP A 207 6.71 7.96 -3.57
N GLU A 208 6.31 8.24 -4.81
CA GLU A 208 6.57 7.38 -5.96
C GLU A 208 7.06 8.18 -7.17
N LEU A 209 8.12 7.70 -7.80
CA LEU A 209 8.67 8.17 -9.08
C LEU A 209 8.47 7.07 -10.12
N ILE A 210 7.80 7.40 -11.24
CA ILE A 210 7.48 6.45 -12.29
C ILE A 210 8.12 6.92 -13.60
N TYR A 211 8.83 6.01 -14.26
CA TYR A 211 9.32 6.16 -15.62
C TYR A 211 8.51 5.30 -16.59
N GLU A 212 8.14 5.86 -17.74
CA GLU A 212 7.69 5.08 -18.89
C GLU A 212 8.92 4.52 -19.61
N LEU A 213 8.92 3.21 -19.83
CA LEU A 213 10.03 2.48 -20.43
C LEU A 213 9.82 2.32 -21.93
N PRO A 214 10.89 2.34 -22.75
CA PRO A 214 10.81 1.97 -24.14
C PRO A 214 10.48 0.48 -24.32
N GLU A 215 9.86 0.12 -25.44
CA GLU A 215 9.40 -1.25 -25.71
C GLU A 215 10.56 -2.26 -25.75
N ASP A 216 11.73 -1.83 -26.23
CA ASP A 216 12.94 -2.64 -26.39
C ASP A 216 13.78 -2.76 -25.10
N TYR A 217 13.37 -2.13 -24.00
CA TYR A 217 14.10 -2.28 -22.73
C TYR A 217 14.04 -3.72 -22.23
N ILE A 218 15.21 -4.27 -21.89
CA ILE A 218 15.32 -5.63 -21.30
C ILE A 218 15.59 -5.46 -19.80
N CYS A 219 14.61 -5.87 -18.97
CA CYS A 219 14.73 -5.85 -17.53
C CYS A 219 15.60 -7.02 -17.05
N THR A 220 16.84 -6.74 -16.61
CA THR A 220 17.75 -7.73 -16.02
C THR A 220 17.78 -7.68 -14.50
N GLY A 221 17.24 -6.64 -13.88
CA GLY A 221 17.33 -6.36 -12.45
C GLY A 221 18.61 -5.63 -12.03
N GLU A 222 19.57 -5.45 -12.93
CA GLU A 222 20.85 -4.80 -12.61
C GLU A 222 20.70 -3.28 -12.43
N LEU A 223 19.94 -2.63 -13.31
CA LEU A 223 19.68 -1.20 -13.23
C LEU A 223 18.86 -0.88 -11.98
N GLU A 224 17.81 -1.67 -11.74
CA GLU A 224 16.92 -1.52 -10.61
C GLU A 224 17.67 -1.62 -9.28
N LYS A 225 18.54 -2.62 -9.16
CA LYS A 225 19.39 -2.77 -7.99
C LYS A 225 20.39 -1.63 -7.85
N LYS A 226 21.04 -1.20 -8.95
CA LYS A 226 21.97 -0.07 -8.96
C LYS A 226 21.30 1.24 -8.50
N ILE A 227 20.03 1.44 -8.87
CA ILE A 227 19.21 2.57 -8.41
C ILE A 227 18.98 2.47 -6.90
N GLU A 228 18.54 1.31 -6.38
CA GLU A 228 18.29 1.11 -4.95
C GLU A 228 19.57 1.35 -4.12
N ASP A 229 20.70 0.79 -4.56
CA ASP A 229 21.99 0.93 -3.89
C ASP A 229 22.45 2.40 -3.89
N ARG A 230 22.38 3.11 -5.03
CA ARG A 230 22.72 4.53 -5.15
C ARG A 230 21.90 5.39 -4.20
N ILE A 231 20.58 5.18 -4.16
CA ILE A 231 19.68 5.93 -3.28
C ILE A 231 20.02 5.67 -1.82
N LYS A 232 20.30 4.41 -1.47
CA LYS A 232 20.67 4.03 -0.10
C LYS A 232 21.99 4.66 0.32
N GLU A 233 22.99 4.63 -0.52
CA GLU A 233 24.34 5.18 -0.22
C GLU A 233 24.34 6.71 -0.15
N THR A 234 23.60 7.38 -1.04
CA THR A 234 23.65 8.83 -1.18
C THR A 234 22.69 9.58 -0.27
N LEU A 235 21.47 9.05 -0.12
CA LEU A 235 20.38 9.73 0.60
C LEU A 235 20.01 9.02 1.91
N ASP A 236 20.56 7.84 2.17
CA ASP A 236 20.17 6.93 3.26
C ASP A 236 18.64 6.63 3.28
N LEU A 237 18.02 6.64 2.10
CA LEU A 237 16.62 6.28 1.90
C LEU A 237 16.51 4.81 1.46
N THR A 238 15.38 4.21 1.79
CA THR A 238 15.06 2.86 1.34
C THR A 238 13.89 2.93 0.37
N VAL A 239 14.12 2.45 -0.84
CA VAL A 239 13.10 2.38 -1.90
C VAL A 239 12.81 0.95 -2.30
N LYS A 240 11.77 0.76 -3.06
CA LYS A 240 11.45 -0.46 -3.80
C LYS A 240 11.34 -0.10 -5.26
N THR A 241 12.16 -0.70 -6.09
CA THR A 241 12.07 -0.57 -7.53
C THR A 241 11.27 -1.72 -8.10
N GLU A 242 10.33 -1.43 -8.98
CA GLU A 242 9.50 -2.42 -9.66
C GLU A 242 9.45 -2.09 -11.16
N VAL A 243 9.57 -3.12 -12.00
CA VAL A 243 9.30 -3.03 -13.43
C VAL A 243 8.08 -3.87 -13.74
N PHE A 244 7.11 -3.28 -14.44
CA PHE A 244 5.85 -3.94 -14.74
C PHE A 244 5.23 -3.43 -16.05
N LYS A 245 4.39 -4.27 -16.63
CA LYS A 245 3.48 -3.92 -17.71
C LYS A 245 2.07 -3.69 -17.15
N THR A 246 1.38 -2.67 -17.65
CA THR A 246 -0.01 -2.42 -17.24
C THR A 246 -0.99 -3.14 -18.16
N GLY A 247 -2.04 -3.69 -17.56
CA GLY A 247 -3.22 -4.19 -18.28
C GLY A 247 -4.47 -3.43 -17.81
N TRP A 248 -5.46 -3.33 -18.67
CA TRP A 248 -6.75 -2.71 -18.38
C TRP A 248 -7.84 -3.76 -18.28
N ILE A 249 -8.60 -3.73 -17.20
CA ILE A 249 -9.76 -4.60 -17.01
C ILE A 249 -11.02 -3.75 -17.06
N GLN A 250 -11.89 -4.02 -18.00
CA GLN A 250 -13.21 -3.43 -18.08
C GLN A 250 -14.28 -4.50 -17.88
N ARG A 251 -15.30 -4.18 -17.12
CA ARG A 251 -16.40 -5.09 -16.80
C ARG A 251 -17.72 -4.38 -17.03
N PHE A 252 -18.63 -5.07 -17.66
CA PHE A 252 -19.99 -4.61 -17.85
C PHE A 252 -20.94 -5.52 -17.10
N THR A 253 -21.91 -4.93 -16.45
CA THR A 253 -23.07 -5.66 -15.95
C THR A 253 -24.16 -5.73 -17.01
N LYS A 254 -25.18 -6.54 -16.79
CA LYS A 254 -26.38 -6.58 -17.65
C LYS A 254 -27.08 -5.24 -17.70
N GLU A 255 -26.98 -4.44 -16.67
CA GLU A 255 -27.55 -3.09 -16.56
C GLU A 255 -26.67 -2.03 -17.23
N GLY A 256 -25.56 -2.42 -17.85
CA GLY A 256 -24.64 -1.51 -18.53
C GLY A 256 -23.65 -0.77 -17.59
N ILE A 257 -23.55 -1.17 -16.33
CA ILE A 257 -22.58 -0.60 -15.38
C ILE A 257 -21.17 -1.04 -15.77
N SER A 258 -20.31 -0.08 -16.03
CA SER A 258 -18.89 -0.34 -16.27
C SER A 258 -18.12 -0.33 -14.94
N ILE A 259 -17.38 -1.39 -14.70
CA ILE A 259 -16.46 -1.52 -13.57
C ILE A 259 -15.07 -1.71 -14.13
N THR A 260 -14.12 -0.93 -13.63
CA THR A 260 -12.77 -0.91 -14.15
C THR A 260 -11.76 -1.38 -13.13
N GLY A 261 -10.65 -1.88 -13.61
CA GLY A 261 -9.47 -2.24 -12.84
C GLY A 261 -8.24 -2.21 -13.72
N VAL A 262 -7.08 -2.18 -13.10
CA VAL A 262 -5.78 -2.22 -13.78
C VAL A 262 -4.97 -3.35 -13.20
N THR A 263 -4.34 -4.14 -14.07
CA THR A 263 -3.32 -5.11 -13.65
C THR A 263 -1.94 -4.51 -13.76
N LYS A 264 -1.05 -4.90 -12.87
CA LYS A 264 0.39 -4.75 -13.00
C LYS A 264 1.00 -6.14 -13.12
N ASP A 265 1.58 -6.43 -14.27
CA ASP A 265 2.28 -7.70 -14.53
C ASP A 265 3.77 -7.46 -14.37
N TYR A 266 4.35 -7.96 -13.27
CA TYR A 266 5.71 -7.62 -12.85
C TYR A 266 6.77 -8.42 -13.63
N GLU A 267 7.81 -7.69 -14.04
CA GLU A 267 9.04 -8.24 -14.58
C GLU A 267 10.15 -8.26 -13.53
N TYR A 268 10.13 -7.30 -12.59
CA TYR A 268 11.08 -7.18 -11.47
C TYR A 268 10.34 -6.69 -10.21
N PRO A 269 10.69 -7.13 -8.99
CA PRO A 269 11.74 -8.10 -8.60
C PRO A 269 11.37 -9.57 -8.84
N ALA A 270 10.12 -9.85 -9.08
CA ALA A 270 9.64 -11.22 -9.30
C ALA A 270 8.83 -11.28 -10.60
N SER A 271 9.39 -11.93 -11.61
CA SER A 271 8.65 -12.27 -12.83
C SER A 271 7.47 -13.20 -12.53
N LYS A 272 6.41 -13.10 -13.34
CA LYS A 272 5.16 -13.88 -13.22
C LYS A 272 4.26 -13.56 -12.01
N ARG A 273 4.52 -12.47 -11.31
CA ARG A 273 3.58 -11.94 -10.34
C ARG A 273 2.72 -10.88 -11.03
N SER A 274 1.43 -10.94 -10.77
CA SER A 274 0.49 -9.88 -11.19
C SER A 274 -0.28 -9.37 -9.99
N THR A 275 -0.71 -8.12 -10.04
CA THR A 275 -1.55 -7.53 -9.00
C THR A 275 -2.70 -6.74 -9.61
N LEU A 276 -3.79 -6.66 -8.85
CA LEU A 276 -5.02 -6.00 -9.27
C LEU A 276 -5.17 -4.66 -8.53
N HIS A 277 -5.39 -3.59 -9.28
CA HIS A 277 -5.47 -2.22 -8.78
C HIS A 277 -6.75 -1.51 -9.23
N LYS A 278 -7.16 -0.48 -8.49
CA LYS A 278 -8.30 0.40 -8.81
C LYS A 278 -9.63 -0.33 -9.02
N VAL A 279 -9.78 -1.49 -8.43
CA VAL A 279 -11.05 -2.20 -8.40
C VAL A 279 -11.88 -1.72 -7.22
N SER A 280 -13.16 -1.47 -7.45
CA SER A 280 -14.09 -1.16 -6.37
C SER A 280 -14.11 -2.30 -5.34
N GLY A 281 -14.00 -1.98 -4.04
CA GLY A 281 -14.03 -2.97 -2.98
C GLY A 281 -15.30 -3.85 -3.00
N VAL A 282 -16.43 -3.26 -3.40
CA VAL A 282 -17.71 -3.97 -3.54
C VAL A 282 -17.64 -5.11 -4.56
N HIS A 283 -16.91 -4.93 -5.65
CA HIS A 283 -16.79 -5.91 -6.72
C HIS A 283 -15.47 -6.67 -6.72
N PHE A 284 -14.64 -6.44 -5.70
CA PHE A 284 -13.28 -6.97 -5.69
C PHE A 284 -13.25 -8.50 -5.79
N ALA A 285 -14.08 -9.19 -5.02
CA ALA A 285 -14.10 -10.66 -5.02
C ALA A 285 -14.46 -11.24 -6.39
N GLN A 286 -15.47 -10.68 -7.04
CA GLN A 286 -15.86 -11.12 -8.39
C GLN A 286 -14.72 -10.92 -9.39
N ILE A 287 -14.18 -9.70 -9.46
CA ILE A 287 -13.12 -9.36 -10.41
C ILE A 287 -11.85 -10.16 -10.13
N TYR A 288 -11.50 -10.36 -8.85
CA TYR A 288 -10.36 -11.19 -8.45
C TYR A 288 -10.51 -12.64 -8.94
N LYS A 289 -11.66 -13.26 -8.69
CA LYS A 289 -11.92 -14.63 -9.15
C LYS A 289 -11.89 -14.76 -10.65
N MET A 290 -12.56 -13.84 -11.35
CA MET A 290 -12.57 -13.83 -12.81
C MET A 290 -11.16 -13.64 -13.38
N TRP A 291 -10.35 -12.75 -12.78
CA TRP A 291 -8.97 -12.54 -13.17
C TRP A 291 -8.08 -13.77 -12.92
N LYS A 292 -8.34 -14.52 -11.84
CA LYS A 292 -7.66 -15.78 -11.52
C LYS A 292 -8.23 -17.00 -12.27
N GLY A 293 -9.27 -16.85 -13.07
CA GLY A 293 -9.95 -17.97 -13.74
C GLY A 293 -10.70 -18.89 -12.77
N LEU A 294 -11.12 -18.37 -11.61
CA LEU A 294 -11.87 -19.11 -10.59
C LEU A 294 -13.39 -18.96 -10.82
N GLU A 295 -14.14 -20.00 -10.47
CA GLU A 295 -15.59 -19.99 -10.55
C GLU A 295 -16.20 -19.02 -9.52
N ILE A 296 -17.20 -18.23 -9.97
CA ILE A 296 -17.97 -17.35 -9.09
C ILE A 296 -18.94 -18.17 -8.24
N ASN A 297 -18.88 -17.94 -6.92
CA ASN A 297 -19.84 -18.48 -5.98
C ASN A 297 -20.89 -17.39 -5.64
N PRO A 298 -22.13 -17.47 -6.17
CA PRO A 298 -23.13 -16.42 -5.97
C PRO A 298 -23.45 -16.12 -4.51
N VAL A 299 -23.30 -17.09 -3.62
CA VAL A 299 -23.60 -16.93 -2.19
C VAL A 299 -22.58 -16.04 -1.48
N TYR A 300 -21.32 -16.09 -1.91
CA TYR A 300 -20.22 -15.38 -1.23
C TYR A 300 -19.66 -14.21 -2.03
N ASP A 301 -19.57 -14.34 -3.34
CA ASP A 301 -18.89 -13.34 -4.17
C ASP A 301 -19.80 -12.20 -4.63
N LEU A 302 -21.14 -12.42 -4.58
CA LEU A 302 -22.15 -11.44 -4.95
C LEU A 302 -22.77 -10.74 -3.74
N VAL A 303 -22.00 -10.48 -2.73
CA VAL A 303 -22.47 -9.99 -1.43
C VAL A 303 -21.87 -8.62 -1.13
N ILE A 304 -22.68 -7.72 -0.60
CA ILE A 304 -22.28 -6.44 -0.03
C ILE A 304 -22.86 -6.25 1.37
N LEU A 305 -22.21 -5.42 2.15
CA LEU A 305 -22.77 -4.90 3.40
C LEU A 305 -23.17 -3.44 3.17
N HIS A 306 -24.48 -3.17 3.17
CA HIS A 306 -25.03 -1.83 3.03
C HIS A 306 -25.87 -1.51 4.27
N ASP A 307 -25.60 -0.40 4.92
CA ASP A 307 -26.27 0.02 6.18
C ASP A 307 -26.36 -1.09 7.24
N LYS A 308 -25.29 -1.87 7.38
CA LYS A 308 -25.19 -3.04 8.27
C LYS A 308 -26.12 -4.21 7.89
N GLN A 309 -26.75 -4.16 6.74
CA GLN A 309 -27.54 -5.23 6.18
C GLN A 309 -26.77 -5.92 5.04
N LEU A 310 -26.89 -7.24 5.02
CA LEU A 310 -26.32 -8.04 3.95
C LEU A 310 -27.26 -8.00 2.76
N ALA A 311 -26.75 -7.63 1.62
CA ALA A 311 -27.45 -7.64 0.35
C ALA A 311 -26.68 -8.46 -0.68
N HIS A 312 -27.39 -9.01 -1.66
CA HIS A 312 -26.80 -9.76 -2.76
C HIS A 312 -27.01 -9.03 -4.07
N PHE A 313 -26.00 -9.07 -4.94
CA PHE A 313 -26.17 -8.67 -6.32
C PHE A 313 -27.01 -9.73 -7.05
N ASP A 314 -27.92 -9.31 -7.90
CA ASP A 314 -28.73 -10.17 -8.76
C ASP A 314 -28.13 -10.37 -10.17
N TYR A 315 -26.91 -9.83 -10.40
CA TYR A 315 -26.21 -9.88 -11.67
C TYR A 315 -24.81 -10.45 -11.56
N GLN A 316 -24.35 -11.06 -12.65
CA GLN A 316 -22.97 -11.45 -12.85
C GLN A 316 -22.27 -10.44 -13.76
N LEU A 317 -20.99 -10.18 -13.48
CA LEU A 317 -20.15 -9.34 -14.33
C LEU A 317 -19.73 -10.11 -15.60
N PHE A 318 -19.77 -9.44 -16.73
CA PHE A 318 -19.20 -9.94 -17.98
C PHE A 318 -17.79 -9.37 -18.19
N ILE A 319 -16.85 -10.24 -18.60
CA ILE A 319 -15.47 -9.83 -18.86
C ILE A 319 -15.36 -9.30 -20.28
N PHE A 320 -14.72 -8.14 -20.40
CA PHE A 320 -14.15 -7.66 -21.63
C PHE A 320 -12.66 -7.45 -21.42
N SER A 321 -11.81 -8.22 -22.10
CA SER A 321 -10.38 -7.94 -22.16
C SER A 321 -10.12 -7.19 -23.48
N PRO A 322 -9.54 -5.98 -23.44
CA PRO A 322 -9.21 -5.25 -24.67
C PRO A 322 -8.12 -5.93 -25.52
N ASN A 323 -7.50 -6.97 -25.00
CA ASN A 323 -6.44 -7.72 -25.69
C ASN A 323 -6.96 -8.91 -26.52
N ASP A 324 -8.25 -9.19 -26.47
CA ASP A 324 -8.86 -10.18 -27.36
C ASP A 324 -9.25 -9.51 -28.69
N GLU A 325 -8.25 -9.20 -29.52
CA GLU A 325 -8.46 -8.73 -30.92
C GLU A 325 -9.02 -9.82 -31.84
N ASN A 326 -9.56 -10.91 -31.30
CA ASN A 326 -10.21 -11.98 -32.09
C ASN A 326 -11.53 -12.42 -31.45
N SER A 327 -12.56 -11.60 -31.51
CA SER A 327 -13.94 -12.10 -31.41
C SER A 327 -14.88 -11.31 -32.34
#